data_efdc82c35e206f6d3a1b0158bd9433b9
#
_entry.id   efdc82c35e206f6d3a1b0158bd9433b9
#
_cell.length_a   1.000
_cell.length_b   1.000
_cell.length_c   1.000
_cell.angle_alpha   90.00
_cell.angle_beta   90.00
_cell.angle_gamma   90.00
#
_symmetry.space_group_name_H-M   'P 1'
#
loop_
_entity.id
_entity.type
_entity.pdbx_description
1 polymer ?
#
loop_
_entity_poly.entity_id
_entity_poly.type
_entity_poly.pdbx_seq_one_letter_code
_entity_poly.pdbx_strand_id
1 'polypeptide(L)'
;MKGNLQLNIKTYIIGLMLVGIVICFSSCQDKDEFTPDPISGDVNEFYADVQGSHEWDSFDAATDHIFITDNNTSVHIPANSLVYDDGSDVVGEISVSLQDYLNMGELIVHNVTAMMSSDRILSSEGVLSVSFAQGNELLSVKPESQVTIRVPEPNASVDAILYDDGGEPIVFDWQVSGETMSLESWDFYWDGKDWIDSGYEFYITGSGWYNIALELNPGVSFNQPICVSLPRELFDGTNSDVFLILDDYDTVLSLEMNSEKMLFCASFSNLPQDSDATIVSISSLGEGNYHFGTSQAIINMDNSELVVVPEPQTKEQILDFLGMF
;
A
#
# COMPACT_ATOMS: atom_id res chain seq x y z
N MET A 1 -2.46 -53.15 -82.12
CA MET A 1 -1.79 -52.29 -81.11
C MET A 1 -2.82 -51.31 -80.48
N LYS A 2 -3.69 -51.74 -79.56
CA LYS A 2 -4.68 -50.92 -78.92
C LYS A 2 -4.92 -51.47 -77.47
N GLY A 3 -3.90 -51.53 -76.67
CA GLY A 3 -4.05 -52.15 -75.33
C GLY A 3 -3.33 -51.45 -74.15
N ASN A 4 -2.44 -50.51 -74.39
CA ASN A 4 -1.56 -50.02 -73.31
C ASN A 4 -1.78 -48.58 -72.88
N LEU A 5 -2.80 -47.86 -73.39
CA LEU A 5 -3.01 -46.45 -73.09
C LEU A 5 -4.01 -46.25 -71.90
N GLN A 6 -4.85 -47.25 -71.60
CA GLN A 6 -5.85 -47.08 -70.49
C GLN A 6 -5.31 -47.40 -69.12
N LEU A 7 -4.23 -48.15 -69.01
CA LEU A 7 -3.68 -48.52 -67.70
C LEU A 7 -2.94 -47.36 -67.04
N ASN A 8 -2.32 -46.50 -67.85
CA ASN A 8 -1.52 -45.35 -67.33
C ASN A 8 -2.38 -44.21 -66.80
N ILE A 9 -3.59 -44.00 -67.31
CA ILE A 9 -4.46 -42.93 -66.85
C ILE A 9 -5.03 -43.20 -65.47
N LYS A 10 -5.46 -44.45 -65.21
CA LYS A 10 -5.96 -44.85 -63.86
C LYS A 10 -4.89 -44.74 -62.78
N THR A 11 -3.67 -45.10 -63.07
CA THR A 11 -2.53 -45.02 -62.14
C THR A 11 -2.16 -43.57 -61.83
N TYR A 12 -2.24 -42.67 -62.80
CA TYR A 12 -1.99 -41.23 -62.61
C TYR A 12 -3.10 -40.56 -61.80
N ILE A 13 -4.38 -40.94 -62.01
CA ILE A 13 -5.50 -40.39 -61.25
C ILE A 13 -5.46 -40.83 -59.77
N ILE A 14 -5.07 -42.07 -59.50
CA ILE A 14 -4.93 -42.57 -58.11
C ILE A 14 -3.71 -41.92 -57.45
N GLY A 15 -2.59 -41.69 -58.16
CA GLY A 15 -1.44 -40.99 -57.64
C GLY A 15 -1.74 -39.51 -57.34
N LEU A 16 -2.51 -38.81 -58.16
CA LEU A 16 -2.89 -37.41 -57.94
C LEU A 16 -3.91 -37.28 -56.78
N MET A 17 -4.86 -38.24 -56.58
CA MET A 17 -5.76 -38.26 -55.43
C MET A 17 -5.01 -38.51 -54.12
N LEU A 18 -4.02 -39.41 -54.11
CA LEU A 18 -3.23 -39.70 -52.91
C LEU A 18 -2.33 -38.50 -52.49
N VAL A 19 -1.75 -37.75 -53.45
CA VAL A 19 -0.98 -36.55 -53.19
C VAL A 19 -1.90 -35.43 -52.70
N GLY A 20 -3.12 -35.31 -53.25
CA GLY A 20 -4.11 -34.33 -52.81
C GLY A 20 -4.60 -34.57 -51.36
N ILE A 21 -4.73 -35.82 -50.95
CA ILE A 21 -5.13 -36.18 -49.58
C ILE A 21 -4.00 -35.90 -48.58
N VAL A 22 -2.76 -36.12 -48.92
CA VAL A 22 -1.59 -35.82 -48.07
C VAL A 22 -1.42 -34.31 -47.82
N ILE A 23 -1.71 -33.47 -48.83
CA ILE A 23 -1.62 -32.01 -48.72
C ILE A 23 -2.75 -31.47 -47.83
N CYS A 24 -3.93 -32.10 -47.82
CA CYS A 24 -5.04 -31.69 -46.93
C CYS A 24 -4.83 -32.02 -45.45
N PHE A 25 -3.98 -33.01 -45.12
CA PHE A 25 -3.66 -33.34 -43.72
C PHE A 25 -2.48 -32.53 -43.16
N SER A 26 -1.68 -31.88 -43.92
CA SER A 26 -0.57 -31.03 -43.46
C SER A 26 -0.96 -29.56 -43.28
N SER A 27 -2.20 -29.18 -43.56
CA SER A 27 -2.71 -27.79 -43.47
C SER A 27 -3.52 -27.51 -42.18
N CYS A 28 -3.59 -28.43 -41.21
CA CYS A 28 -4.31 -28.25 -39.95
C CYS A 28 -3.47 -28.62 -38.75
N GLN A 29 -2.25 -28.10 -38.67
CA GLN A 29 -1.41 -28.26 -37.46
C GLN A 29 -0.61 -27.02 -37.12
N ASP A 30 -1.14 -25.85 -37.43
CA ASP A 30 -0.85 -24.69 -36.60
C ASP A 30 -2.16 -24.42 -35.82
N LYS A 31 -2.39 -25.16 -34.76
CA LYS A 31 -3.02 -24.56 -33.61
C LYS A 31 -1.98 -23.56 -33.14
N ASP A 32 -2.15 -22.32 -33.49
CA ASP A 32 -1.68 -21.25 -32.66
C ASP A 32 -2.33 -21.54 -31.30
N GLU A 33 -1.63 -22.29 -30.49
CA GLU A 33 -1.95 -22.39 -29.08
C GLU A 33 -1.76 -20.97 -28.60
N PHE A 34 -2.87 -20.24 -28.42
CA PHE A 34 -2.85 -18.92 -27.81
C PHE A 34 -2.23 -19.14 -26.44
N THR A 35 -0.91 -18.98 -26.36
CA THR A 35 -0.23 -18.76 -25.10
C THR A 35 -0.46 -17.28 -24.81
N PRO A 36 -1.29 -16.95 -23.82
CA PRO A 36 -1.36 -15.57 -23.38
C PRO A 36 0.05 -15.09 -23.11
N ASP A 37 0.40 -13.91 -23.56
CA ASP A 37 1.64 -13.30 -23.14
C ASP A 37 1.69 -13.38 -21.61
N PRO A 38 2.82 -13.75 -21.01
CA PRO A 38 2.92 -13.79 -19.57
C PRO A 38 2.53 -12.41 -19.04
N ILE A 39 1.61 -12.39 -18.11
CA ILE A 39 1.22 -11.17 -17.40
C ILE A 39 2.49 -10.61 -16.79
N SER A 40 2.92 -9.45 -17.25
CA SER A 40 4.20 -8.82 -16.85
C SER A 40 3.99 -7.63 -15.92
N GLY A 41 2.78 -7.45 -15.39
CA GLY A 41 2.46 -6.35 -14.50
C GLY A 41 3.11 -6.52 -13.13
N ASP A 42 3.44 -5.39 -12.53
CA ASP A 42 3.91 -5.27 -11.15
C ASP A 42 3.03 -4.22 -10.46
N VAL A 43 2.39 -4.57 -9.36
CA VAL A 43 1.52 -3.65 -8.63
C VAL A 43 2.29 -2.43 -8.10
N ASN A 44 3.60 -2.55 -7.89
CA ASN A 44 4.45 -1.43 -7.51
C ASN A 44 4.50 -0.32 -8.58
N GLU A 45 4.15 -0.61 -9.86
CA GLU A 45 4.00 0.43 -10.88
C GLU A 45 2.89 1.43 -10.51
N PHE A 46 1.78 0.93 -9.94
CA PHE A 46 0.71 1.80 -9.48
C PHE A 46 1.19 2.71 -8.35
N TYR A 47 1.81 2.16 -7.31
CA TYR A 47 2.31 2.95 -6.19
C TYR A 47 3.35 3.98 -6.61
N ALA A 48 4.32 3.59 -7.45
CA ALA A 48 5.31 4.53 -7.99
C ALA A 48 4.68 5.67 -8.80
N ASP A 49 3.55 5.40 -9.47
CA ASP A 49 2.84 6.38 -10.31
C ASP A 49 1.95 7.34 -9.49
N VAL A 50 1.50 6.92 -8.30
CA VAL A 50 0.57 7.70 -7.45
C VAL A 50 1.24 8.40 -6.27
N GLN A 51 2.30 7.84 -5.70
CA GLN A 51 2.94 8.37 -4.49
C GLN A 51 3.61 9.74 -4.67
N GLY A 52 3.82 10.18 -5.91
CA GLY A 52 4.41 11.50 -6.18
C GLY A 52 5.81 11.68 -5.59
N SER A 53 6.32 12.91 -5.70
CA SER A 53 7.54 13.30 -4.99
C SER A 53 7.16 13.89 -3.64
N HIS A 54 7.82 13.43 -2.58
CA HIS A 54 7.72 14.07 -1.26
C HIS A 54 8.01 15.56 -1.36
N GLU A 55 7.22 16.38 -0.71
CA GLU A 55 7.53 17.80 -0.54
C GLU A 55 8.64 17.96 0.50
N TRP A 56 9.66 18.72 0.13
CA TRP A 56 10.79 19.03 0.99
C TRP A 56 10.85 20.53 1.22
N ASP A 57 10.92 20.93 2.46
CA ASP A 57 11.27 22.30 2.83
C ASP A 57 12.73 22.38 3.26
N SER A 58 13.39 23.50 2.98
CA SER A 58 14.81 23.69 3.23
C SER A 58 15.07 24.87 4.15
N PHE A 59 15.97 24.68 5.12
CA PHE A 59 16.31 25.70 6.11
C PHE A 59 17.75 25.54 6.59
N ASP A 60 18.30 26.56 7.28
CA ASP A 60 19.65 26.51 7.88
C ASP A 60 19.61 25.75 9.22
N ALA A 61 20.42 24.72 9.37
CA ALA A 61 20.54 23.91 10.58
C ALA A 61 20.77 24.73 11.88
N ALA A 62 21.31 25.93 11.78
CA ALA A 62 21.57 26.82 12.92
C ALA A 62 20.33 27.66 13.32
N THR A 63 19.18 27.47 12.69
CA THR A 63 17.94 28.22 12.96
C THR A 63 16.83 27.29 13.43
N ASP A 64 15.96 27.79 14.33
CA ASP A 64 14.68 27.10 14.61
C ASP A 64 13.81 27.10 13.35
N HIS A 65 13.18 25.98 13.09
CA HIS A 65 12.30 25.82 11.92
C HIS A 65 11.01 25.11 12.29
N ILE A 66 9.91 25.51 11.63
CA ILE A 66 8.62 24.84 11.72
C ILE A 66 8.13 24.59 10.29
N PHE A 67 7.89 23.33 9.99
CA PHE A 67 7.21 22.91 8.77
C PHE A 67 5.79 22.47 9.10
N ILE A 68 4.81 22.83 8.26
CA ILE A 68 3.38 22.57 8.49
C ILE A 68 2.81 21.99 7.18
N THR A 69 2.10 20.87 7.29
CA THR A 69 1.37 20.24 6.18
C THR A 69 0.03 20.95 5.89
N ASP A 70 -0.61 20.59 4.79
CA ASP A 70 -1.95 21.09 4.44
C ASP A 70 -3.02 20.70 5.47
N ASN A 71 -2.81 19.61 6.23
CA ASN A 71 -3.68 19.15 7.31
C ASN A 71 -3.38 19.82 8.66
N ASN A 72 -2.48 20.80 8.70
CA ASN A 72 -1.97 21.48 9.89
C ASN A 72 -1.12 20.60 10.84
N THR A 73 -0.74 19.40 10.45
CA THR A 73 0.31 18.66 11.15
C THR A 73 1.61 19.44 11.07
N SER A 74 2.34 19.55 12.16
CA SER A 74 3.55 20.36 12.20
C SER A 74 4.72 19.63 12.84
N VAL A 75 5.94 19.93 12.32
CA VAL A 75 7.20 19.54 12.96
C VAL A 75 7.97 20.78 13.35
N HIS A 76 8.35 20.89 14.62
CA HIS A 76 9.23 21.94 15.15
C HIS A 76 10.62 21.37 15.37
N ILE A 77 11.59 21.93 14.67
CA ILE A 77 12.99 21.50 14.65
C ILE A 77 13.84 22.62 15.29
N PRO A 78 14.31 22.43 16.53
CA PRO A 78 15.18 23.42 17.17
C PRO A 78 16.52 23.58 16.45
N ALA A 79 17.11 24.77 16.55
CA ALA A 79 18.43 25.06 16.00
C ALA A 79 19.47 24.02 16.46
N ASN A 80 20.32 23.55 15.56
CA ASN A 80 21.39 22.58 15.80
C ASN A 80 20.94 21.26 16.46
N SER A 81 19.69 20.83 16.22
CA SER A 81 19.13 19.61 16.79
C SER A 81 19.43 18.33 15.99
N LEU A 82 19.98 18.46 14.79
CA LEU A 82 20.25 17.32 13.91
C LEU A 82 21.74 16.99 13.83
N VAL A 83 22.04 15.71 13.59
CA VAL A 83 23.40 15.17 13.43
C VAL A 83 23.42 14.13 12.31
N TYR A 84 24.62 13.88 11.80
CA TYR A 84 24.89 12.70 10.97
C TYR A 84 24.90 11.41 11.82
N ASP A 85 24.85 10.25 11.18
CA ASP A 85 24.88 8.94 11.86
C ASP A 85 26.14 8.70 12.69
N ASP A 86 27.24 9.36 12.34
CA ASP A 86 28.49 9.31 13.11
C ASP A 86 28.48 10.24 14.33
N GLY A 87 27.39 10.98 14.55
CA GLY A 87 27.20 11.93 15.64
C GLY A 87 27.84 13.30 15.39
N SER A 88 28.38 13.55 14.20
CA SER A 88 28.96 14.88 13.86
C SER A 88 27.84 15.90 13.63
N ASP A 89 28.17 17.17 13.95
CA ASP A 89 27.23 18.28 13.79
C ASP A 89 26.94 18.58 12.31
N VAL A 90 25.68 18.85 12.01
CA VAL A 90 25.25 19.32 10.69
C VAL A 90 25.37 20.84 10.63
N VAL A 91 25.88 21.37 9.51
CA VAL A 91 26.07 22.79 9.28
C VAL A 91 25.55 23.20 7.91
N GLY A 92 24.84 24.32 7.84
CA GLY A 92 24.31 24.89 6.61
C GLY A 92 22.91 24.37 6.29
N GLU A 93 22.54 24.37 4.99
CA GLU A 93 21.20 24.04 4.52
C GLU A 93 20.91 22.56 4.67
N ILE A 94 19.77 22.25 5.27
CA ILE A 94 19.18 20.92 5.44
C ILE A 94 17.75 20.94 4.92
N SER A 95 17.18 19.77 4.72
CA SER A 95 15.80 19.61 4.25
C SER A 95 15.00 18.72 5.20
N VAL A 96 13.72 19.05 5.36
CA VAL A 96 12.73 18.24 6.08
C VAL A 96 11.59 17.88 5.13
N SER A 97 11.10 16.65 5.24
CA SER A 97 9.83 16.23 4.69
C SER A 97 8.96 15.68 5.81
N LEU A 98 7.71 16.11 5.84
CA LEU A 98 6.68 15.61 6.74
C LEU A 98 5.46 15.29 5.89
N GLN A 99 4.96 14.07 5.98
CA GLN A 99 3.72 13.66 5.35
C GLN A 99 2.82 13.05 6.41
N ASP A 100 1.57 13.40 6.35
CA ASP A 100 0.53 12.88 7.24
C ASP A 100 -0.56 12.19 6.41
N TYR A 101 -0.90 11.00 6.83
CA TYR A 101 -1.91 10.13 6.22
C TYR A 101 -3.04 9.97 7.23
N LEU A 102 -4.12 10.72 7.01
CA LEU A 102 -5.21 10.85 7.98
C LEU A 102 -6.47 10.11 7.57
N ASN A 103 -6.44 9.42 6.41
CA ASN A 103 -7.55 8.60 5.96
C ASN A 103 -7.07 7.24 5.40
N MET A 104 -7.96 6.26 5.39
CA MET A 104 -7.64 4.88 5.00
C MET A 104 -7.24 4.76 3.52
N GLY A 105 -7.79 5.59 2.65
CA GLY A 105 -7.42 5.58 1.24
C GLY A 105 -5.98 6.03 0.99
N GLU A 106 -5.50 7.04 1.73
CA GLU A 106 -4.10 7.47 1.69
C GLU A 106 -3.17 6.36 2.18
N LEU A 107 -3.54 5.63 3.25
CA LEU A 107 -2.78 4.49 3.72
C LEU A 107 -2.63 3.42 2.63
N ILE A 108 -3.71 3.10 1.91
CA ILE A 108 -3.67 2.15 0.79
C ILE A 108 -2.75 2.65 -0.33
N VAL A 109 -2.88 3.92 -0.74
CA VAL A 109 -2.04 4.52 -1.80
C VAL A 109 -0.55 4.44 -1.46
N HIS A 110 -0.20 4.53 -0.19
CA HIS A 110 1.17 4.44 0.29
C HIS A 110 1.58 3.04 0.75
N ASN A 111 0.70 2.06 0.57
CA ASN A 111 0.88 0.66 1.01
C ASN A 111 1.23 0.57 2.51
N VAL A 112 0.61 1.42 3.31
CA VAL A 112 0.76 1.45 4.77
C VAL A 112 -0.37 0.67 5.41
N THR A 113 -0.06 -0.21 6.33
CA THR A 113 -1.05 -1.04 7.02
C THR A 113 -0.96 -0.89 8.54
N ALA A 114 -2.08 -1.13 9.21
CA ALA A 114 -2.19 -1.03 10.67
C ALA A 114 -1.93 -2.37 11.38
N MET A 115 -0.86 -3.08 10.96
CA MET A 115 -0.54 -4.42 11.46
C MET A 115 0.72 -4.43 12.33
N MET A 116 0.74 -5.31 13.32
CA MET A 116 1.92 -5.64 14.11
C MET A 116 2.38 -7.06 13.79
N SER A 117 3.67 -7.37 13.94
CA SER A 117 4.24 -8.72 13.75
C SER A 117 3.61 -9.78 14.66
N SER A 118 2.91 -9.36 15.72
CA SER A 118 2.14 -10.22 16.61
C SER A 118 0.77 -10.63 16.09
N ASP A 119 0.47 -10.37 14.81
CA ASP A 119 -0.87 -10.52 14.19
C ASP A 119 -1.96 -9.66 14.86
N ARG A 120 -1.57 -8.59 15.57
CA ARG A 120 -2.48 -7.64 16.22
C ARG A 120 -2.76 -6.48 15.28
N ILE A 121 -3.93 -5.94 15.45
CA ILE A 121 -4.47 -4.86 14.62
C ILE A 121 -4.52 -3.59 15.45
N LEU A 122 -4.15 -2.47 14.80
CA LEU A 122 -4.26 -1.13 15.34
C LEU A 122 -5.42 -0.38 14.65
N SER A 123 -6.09 0.47 15.41
CA SER A 123 -6.98 1.52 14.90
C SER A 123 -6.15 2.81 14.82
N SER A 124 -5.84 3.28 13.63
CA SER A 124 -4.93 4.40 13.43
C SER A 124 -5.68 5.73 13.44
N GLU A 125 -5.28 6.66 14.30
CA GLU A 125 -5.78 8.04 14.31
C GLU A 125 -4.93 9.00 13.47
N GLY A 126 -3.81 8.51 12.95
CA GLY A 126 -2.93 9.22 12.02
C GLY A 126 -1.59 8.51 11.86
N VAL A 127 -1.14 8.40 10.63
CA VAL A 127 0.18 7.89 10.29
C VAL A 127 1.02 9.01 9.70
N LEU A 128 2.27 9.09 10.09
CA LEU A 128 3.20 10.13 9.68
C LEU A 128 4.48 9.53 9.12
N SER A 129 5.01 10.17 8.08
CA SER A 129 6.37 9.92 7.60
C SER A 129 7.20 11.20 7.79
N VAL A 130 8.32 11.09 8.49
CA VAL A 130 9.22 12.22 8.73
C VAL A 130 10.62 11.89 8.23
N SER A 131 11.22 12.80 7.49
CA SER A 131 12.59 12.63 7.01
C SER A 131 13.38 13.94 7.12
N PHE A 132 14.63 13.82 7.58
CA PHE A 132 15.60 14.91 7.60
C PHE A 132 16.79 14.52 6.74
N ALA A 133 17.27 15.44 5.91
CA ALA A 133 18.38 15.15 5.01
C ALA A 133 19.29 16.35 4.78
N GLN A 134 20.57 16.08 4.50
CA GLN A 134 21.46 17.03 3.86
C GLN A 134 22.00 16.42 2.56
N GLY A 135 21.53 16.94 1.44
CA GLY A 135 21.78 16.31 0.14
C GLY A 135 21.11 14.93 0.05
N ASN A 136 21.91 13.87 -0.07
CA ASN A 136 21.41 12.49 -0.11
C ASN A 136 21.63 11.71 1.20
N GLU A 137 22.09 12.38 2.24
CA GLU A 137 22.40 11.76 3.52
C GLU A 137 21.28 12.05 4.52
N LEU A 138 20.70 11.00 5.10
CA LEU A 138 19.69 11.13 6.13
C LEU A 138 20.34 11.59 7.44
N LEU A 139 19.56 12.31 8.24
CA LEU A 139 20.00 12.88 9.50
C LEU A 139 19.22 12.30 10.66
N SER A 140 19.86 12.20 11.81
CA SER A 140 19.28 11.80 13.08
C SER A 140 19.11 12.99 14.02
N VAL A 141 18.18 12.88 14.97
CA VAL A 141 18.00 13.89 16.02
C VAL A 141 19.03 13.66 17.12
N LYS A 142 19.65 14.74 17.61
CA LYS A 142 20.55 14.67 18.78
C LYS A 142 19.80 14.12 20.00
N PRO A 143 20.39 13.22 20.78
CA PRO A 143 19.72 12.62 21.95
C PRO A 143 19.21 13.62 22.99
N GLU A 144 19.83 14.79 23.11
CA GLU A 144 19.43 15.86 24.03
C GLU A 144 18.44 16.87 23.42
N SER A 145 18.13 16.74 22.14
CA SER A 145 17.24 17.66 21.43
C SER A 145 15.82 17.09 21.38
N GLN A 146 14.84 17.99 21.29
CA GLN A 146 13.43 17.64 21.21
C GLN A 146 12.86 18.19 19.90
N VAL A 147 12.86 17.36 18.86
CA VAL A 147 12.08 17.65 17.67
C VAL A 147 10.65 17.26 17.96
N THR A 148 9.74 18.23 17.87
CA THR A 148 8.35 18.07 18.31
C THR A 148 7.44 17.93 17.10
N ILE A 149 6.57 16.94 17.14
CA ILE A 149 5.46 16.76 16.19
C ILE A 149 4.15 17.15 16.88
N ARG A 150 3.27 17.83 16.15
CA ARG A 150 1.89 18.14 16.57
C ARG A 150 0.92 17.71 15.49
N VAL A 151 -0.04 16.88 15.87
CA VAL A 151 -1.08 16.37 14.98
C VAL A 151 -2.42 16.86 15.50
N PRO A 152 -3.10 17.76 14.76
CA PRO A 152 -4.43 18.24 15.14
C PRO A 152 -5.45 17.11 15.11
N GLU A 153 -6.08 16.86 16.25
CA GLU A 153 -7.18 15.91 16.37
C GLU A 153 -8.14 16.37 17.48
N PRO A 154 -9.25 17.01 17.09
CA PRO A 154 -10.20 17.55 18.08
C PRO A 154 -10.85 16.50 18.98
N ASN A 155 -10.90 15.25 18.52
CA ASN A 155 -11.50 14.13 19.24
C ASN A 155 -10.44 13.14 19.74
N ALA A 156 -9.21 13.60 19.89
CA ALA A 156 -8.07 12.78 20.28
C ALA A 156 -8.34 11.86 21.48
N SER A 157 -8.00 10.60 21.35
CA SER A 157 -8.16 9.60 22.39
C SER A 157 -7.04 9.67 23.43
N VAL A 158 -7.39 9.70 24.70
CA VAL A 158 -6.41 9.62 25.81
C VAL A 158 -5.75 8.25 25.92
N ASP A 159 -6.31 7.24 25.29
CA ASP A 159 -5.82 5.86 25.28
C ASP A 159 -4.96 5.54 24.06
N ALA A 160 -4.82 6.49 23.11
CA ALA A 160 -3.94 6.32 21.96
C ALA A 160 -2.47 6.25 22.38
N ILE A 161 -1.71 5.44 21.68
CA ILE A 161 -0.30 5.20 21.92
C ILE A 161 0.45 5.50 20.64
N LEU A 162 1.67 6.03 20.77
CA LEU A 162 2.58 6.22 19.66
C LEU A 162 3.29 4.90 19.34
N TYR A 163 3.28 4.54 18.07
CA TYR A 163 4.02 3.41 17.51
C TYR A 163 5.04 3.94 16.50
N ASP A 164 6.13 3.21 16.32
CA ASP A 164 7.11 3.42 15.25
C ASP A 164 7.33 2.11 14.47
N ASP A 165 7.90 2.21 13.28
CA ASP A 165 8.14 1.08 12.37
C ASP A 165 9.54 0.46 12.53
N GLY A 166 10.31 0.92 13.49
CA GLY A 166 11.69 0.47 13.70
C GLY A 166 12.66 0.82 12.55
N GLY A 167 12.24 1.61 11.56
CA GLY A 167 13.08 2.17 10.49
C GLY A 167 13.33 1.28 9.27
N GLU A 168 12.61 0.19 9.09
CA GLU A 168 12.75 -0.72 7.94
C GLU A 168 11.43 -0.85 7.15
N PRO A 169 11.18 -0.06 6.11
CA PRO A 169 9.85 0.13 5.49
C PRO A 169 9.44 -0.94 4.46
N ILE A 170 9.93 -2.18 4.51
CA ILE A 170 9.52 -3.21 3.53
C ILE A 170 8.21 -3.89 3.92
N VAL A 171 7.97 -4.03 5.23
CA VAL A 171 6.70 -4.51 5.79
C VAL A 171 6.49 -3.73 7.08
N PHE A 172 5.43 -2.94 7.16
CA PHE A 172 5.12 -2.20 8.39
C PHE A 172 4.90 -3.17 9.55
N ASP A 173 5.78 -3.09 10.54
CA ASP A 173 5.69 -3.80 11.81
C ASP A 173 5.69 -2.81 12.95
N TRP A 174 4.52 -2.30 13.27
CA TRP A 174 4.37 -1.29 14.29
C TRP A 174 4.77 -1.81 15.68
N GLN A 175 5.68 -1.10 16.30
CA GLN A 175 6.12 -1.36 17.67
C GLN A 175 5.79 -0.16 18.55
N VAL A 176 5.49 -0.42 19.82
CA VAL A 176 5.26 0.69 20.77
C VAL A 176 6.51 1.55 20.84
N SER A 177 6.39 2.81 20.47
CA SER A 177 7.47 3.76 20.57
C SER A 177 7.92 3.95 22.03
N GLY A 178 9.20 4.19 22.22
CA GLY A 178 9.75 4.59 23.52
C GLY A 178 9.44 6.04 23.90
N GLU A 179 8.88 6.81 22.97
CA GLU A 179 8.60 8.24 23.14
C GLU A 179 7.28 8.49 23.86
N THR A 180 7.22 9.61 24.56
CA THR A 180 6.01 10.03 25.28
C THR A 180 5.15 10.92 24.38
N MET A 181 3.89 10.57 24.24
CA MET A 181 2.86 11.37 23.59
C MET A 181 1.92 11.98 24.63
N SER A 182 1.51 13.21 24.43
CA SER A 182 0.53 13.93 25.26
C SER A 182 -0.57 14.55 24.43
N LEU A 183 -1.70 14.84 25.08
CA LEU A 183 -2.75 15.67 24.50
C LEU A 183 -2.54 17.11 24.93
N GLU A 184 -2.35 17.98 23.97
CA GLU A 184 -2.03 19.39 24.19
C GLU A 184 -2.98 20.30 23.39
N SER A 185 -2.97 21.57 23.76
CA SER A 185 -3.58 22.62 22.97
C SER A 185 -2.55 23.69 22.70
N TRP A 186 -2.51 24.17 21.46
CA TRP A 186 -1.54 25.17 21.04
C TRP A 186 -2.18 26.27 20.21
N ASP A 187 -1.56 27.45 20.25
CA ASP A 187 -1.94 28.60 19.45
C ASP A 187 -1.16 28.56 18.13
N PHE A 188 -1.89 28.66 17.02
CA PHE A 188 -1.30 28.88 15.70
C PHE A 188 -1.51 30.32 15.25
N TYR A 189 -0.48 30.88 14.65
CA TYR A 189 -0.56 32.13 13.90
C TYR A 189 -0.06 31.92 12.48
N TRP A 190 -0.96 31.94 11.53
CA TRP A 190 -0.61 31.80 10.12
C TRP A 190 -1.48 32.73 9.26
N ASP A 191 -0.87 33.36 8.26
CA ASP A 191 -1.56 34.27 7.31
C ASP A 191 -2.44 35.33 7.98
N GLY A 192 -1.94 35.91 9.08
CA GLY A 192 -2.64 36.98 9.79
C GLY A 192 -3.85 36.55 10.62
N LYS A 193 -4.00 35.25 10.88
CA LYS A 193 -5.05 34.69 11.73
C LYS A 193 -4.45 33.92 12.89
N ASP A 194 -5.08 34.10 14.05
CA ASP A 194 -4.84 33.26 15.23
C ASP A 194 -5.92 32.19 15.30
N TRP A 195 -5.55 30.97 15.56
CA TRP A 195 -6.49 29.91 15.97
C TRP A 195 -5.86 29.01 17.02
N ILE A 196 -6.72 28.33 17.79
CA ILE A 196 -6.29 27.33 18.77
C ILE A 196 -6.59 25.98 18.13
N ASP A 197 -5.60 25.13 18.14
CA ASP A 197 -5.72 23.73 17.77
C ASP A 197 -5.44 22.85 18.97
N SER A 198 -5.85 21.58 18.90
CA SER A 198 -5.60 20.59 19.95
C SER A 198 -5.46 19.21 19.35
N GLY A 199 -4.69 18.37 20.00
CA GLY A 199 -4.45 17.04 19.49
C GLY A 199 -3.24 16.39 20.18
N TYR A 200 -2.51 15.60 19.41
CA TYR A 200 -1.35 14.87 19.88
C TYR A 200 -0.07 15.69 19.73
N GLU A 201 0.72 15.76 20.81
CA GLU A 201 2.08 16.27 20.76
C GLU A 201 3.05 15.18 21.24
N PHE A 202 4.11 14.94 20.50
CA PHE A 202 5.16 13.99 20.86
C PHE A 202 6.51 14.39 20.31
N TYR A 203 7.57 13.79 20.86
CA TYR A 203 8.92 13.98 20.41
C TYR A 203 9.37 12.82 19.56
N ILE A 204 10.24 13.10 18.57
CA ILE A 204 10.84 12.10 17.71
C ILE A 204 12.36 12.10 17.85
N THR A 205 12.97 10.94 17.67
CA THR A 205 14.42 10.73 17.78
C THR A 205 15.12 10.64 16.43
N GLY A 206 14.36 10.61 15.32
CA GLY A 206 14.94 10.54 13.98
C GLY A 206 13.91 10.54 12.86
N SER A 207 14.40 10.32 11.66
CA SER A 207 13.58 10.03 10.49
C SER A 207 12.90 8.67 10.66
N GLY A 208 11.68 8.52 10.18
CA GLY A 208 10.93 7.27 10.26
C GLY A 208 9.43 7.45 10.08
N TRP A 209 8.73 6.35 10.28
CA TRP A 209 7.27 6.32 10.28
C TRP A 209 6.75 6.23 11.71
N TYR A 210 5.69 6.95 11.98
CA TYR A 210 5.02 7.03 13.28
C TYR A 210 3.53 6.81 13.09
N ASN A 211 2.91 6.03 13.98
CA ASN A 211 1.48 5.77 13.97
C ASN A 211 0.90 6.11 15.35
N ILE A 212 -0.07 7.00 15.37
CA ILE A 212 -0.87 7.30 16.54
C ILE A 212 -2.06 6.35 16.50
N ALA A 213 -2.12 5.40 17.40
CA ALA A 213 -3.12 4.34 17.28
C ALA A 213 -3.59 3.78 18.62
N LEU A 214 -4.74 3.14 18.57
CA LEU A 214 -5.30 2.29 19.61
C LEU A 214 -5.13 0.84 19.21
N GLU A 215 -4.68 0.01 20.12
CA GLU A 215 -4.74 -1.42 19.89
C GLU A 215 -6.20 -1.91 19.96
N LEU A 216 -6.68 -2.55 18.90
CA LEU A 216 -8.04 -3.09 18.90
C LEU A 216 -8.19 -4.15 19.98
N ASN A 217 -9.19 -3.96 20.82
CA ASN A 217 -9.56 -4.90 21.88
C ASN A 217 -11.06 -5.22 21.80
N PRO A 218 -11.48 -5.96 20.75
CA PRO A 218 -12.88 -6.32 20.58
C PRO A 218 -13.31 -7.30 21.69
N GLY A 219 -14.54 -7.18 22.16
CA GLY A 219 -15.09 -8.10 23.15
C GLY A 219 -15.14 -9.56 22.67
N VAL A 220 -15.30 -9.77 21.34
CA VAL A 220 -15.26 -11.07 20.68
C VAL A 220 -14.39 -10.94 19.42
N SER A 221 -13.36 -11.79 19.36
CA SER A 221 -12.43 -11.81 18.22
C SER A 221 -12.77 -12.95 17.25
N PHE A 222 -12.61 -12.66 15.96
CA PHE A 222 -12.65 -13.64 14.91
C PHE A 222 -11.22 -14.19 14.69
N ASN A 223 -11.03 -15.50 14.86
CA ASN A 223 -9.71 -16.14 14.85
C ASN A 223 -9.53 -17.10 13.66
N GLN A 224 -10.25 -16.89 12.57
CA GLN A 224 -10.07 -17.65 11.35
C GLN A 224 -9.36 -16.81 10.30
N PRO A 225 -8.57 -17.41 9.40
CA PRO A 225 -8.00 -16.67 8.29
C PRO A 225 -9.11 -16.10 7.40
N ILE A 226 -8.95 -14.83 7.01
CA ILE A 226 -9.74 -14.22 5.95
C ILE A 226 -9.01 -14.44 4.66
N CYS A 227 -9.70 -14.95 3.66
CA CYS A 227 -9.16 -15.21 2.34
C CYS A 227 -10.01 -14.58 1.26
N VAL A 228 -9.35 -13.98 0.27
CA VAL A 228 -9.95 -13.34 -0.88
C VAL A 228 -9.42 -13.99 -2.16
N SER A 229 -10.31 -14.33 -3.08
CA SER A 229 -9.93 -14.79 -4.42
C SER A 229 -10.14 -13.71 -5.46
N LEU A 230 -9.14 -13.57 -6.35
CA LEU A 230 -9.22 -12.81 -7.59
C LEU A 230 -9.29 -13.77 -8.79
N PRO A 231 -9.72 -13.33 -9.99
CA PRO A 231 -9.64 -14.15 -11.21
C PRO A 231 -8.20 -14.56 -11.52
N ARG A 232 -7.90 -15.85 -11.36
CA ARG A 232 -6.53 -16.42 -11.36
C ARG A 232 -5.80 -16.32 -12.71
N GLU A 233 -6.54 -16.15 -13.79
CA GLU A 233 -5.95 -16.02 -15.12
C GLU A 233 -5.25 -14.68 -15.36
N LEU A 234 -5.55 -13.68 -14.52
CA LEU A 234 -5.07 -12.31 -14.70
C LEU A 234 -4.32 -11.76 -13.49
N PHE A 235 -4.57 -12.27 -12.28
CA PHE A 235 -4.11 -11.66 -11.04
C PHE A 235 -3.39 -12.66 -10.14
N ASP A 236 -2.24 -12.24 -9.62
CA ASP A 236 -1.41 -12.99 -8.67
C ASP A 236 -0.73 -12.05 -7.66
N GLY A 237 0.12 -12.59 -6.80
CA GLY A 237 0.80 -11.81 -5.76
C GLY A 237 1.94 -10.91 -6.25
N THR A 238 2.23 -10.86 -7.55
CA THR A 238 3.23 -9.94 -8.09
C THR A 238 2.59 -8.70 -8.70
N ASN A 239 1.40 -8.86 -9.25
CA ASN A 239 0.69 -7.81 -9.95
C ASN A 239 -0.53 -7.27 -9.20
N SER A 240 -0.81 -7.78 -8.00
CA SER A 240 -2.00 -7.41 -7.23
C SER A 240 -1.73 -7.35 -5.74
N ASP A 241 -2.29 -6.33 -5.09
CA ASP A 241 -2.44 -6.23 -3.65
C ASP A 241 -3.91 -6.24 -3.26
N VAL A 242 -4.17 -6.82 -2.10
CA VAL A 242 -5.53 -6.90 -1.54
C VAL A 242 -5.51 -6.39 -0.10
N PHE A 243 -6.41 -5.46 0.17
CA PHE A 243 -6.58 -4.86 1.48
C PHE A 243 -7.96 -5.17 2.05
N LEU A 244 -8.02 -5.22 3.36
CA LEU A 244 -9.24 -5.27 4.15
C LEU A 244 -9.34 -3.97 4.94
N ILE A 245 -10.36 -3.18 4.70
CA ILE A 245 -10.70 -1.99 5.48
C ILE A 245 -11.75 -2.41 6.50
N LEU A 246 -11.53 -2.11 7.77
CA LEU A 246 -12.53 -2.25 8.81
C LEU A 246 -13.21 -0.89 9.00
N ASP A 247 -14.40 -0.74 8.45
CA ASP A 247 -15.08 0.55 8.28
C ASP A 247 -15.34 1.29 9.61
N ASP A 248 -15.54 0.54 10.72
CA ASP A 248 -15.81 1.11 12.05
C ASP A 248 -14.55 1.38 12.89
N TYR A 249 -13.35 1.10 12.37
CA TYR A 249 -12.11 1.08 13.17
C TYR A 249 -10.93 1.82 12.56
N ASP A 250 -11.14 2.61 11.52
CA ASP A 250 -10.09 3.37 10.82
C ASP A 250 -8.82 2.52 10.56
N THR A 251 -9.03 1.32 9.99
CA THR A 251 -8.00 0.29 9.93
C THR A 251 -7.87 -0.29 8.53
N VAL A 252 -6.64 -0.31 8.02
CA VAL A 252 -6.28 -0.95 6.76
C VAL A 252 -5.35 -2.12 7.02
N LEU A 253 -5.72 -3.30 6.53
CA LEU A 253 -4.98 -4.54 6.69
C LEU A 253 -4.60 -5.11 5.33
N SER A 254 -3.40 -5.62 5.17
CA SER A 254 -2.95 -6.30 3.95
C SER A 254 -3.28 -7.79 4.03
N LEU A 255 -3.67 -8.37 2.90
CA LEU A 255 -3.83 -9.81 2.73
C LEU A 255 -2.72 -10.32 1.81
N GLU A 256 -1.91 -11.24 2.30
CA GLU A 256 -0.79 -11.79 1.56
C GLU A 256 -1.19 -12.95 0.64
N MET A 257 -0.53 -13.06 -0.50
CA MET A 257 -0.75 -14.15 -1.44
C MET A 257 -0.26 -15.49 -0.89
N ASN A 258 -1.21 -16.39 -0.65
CA ASN A 258 -0.92 -17.79 -0.38
C ASN A 258 -0.79 -18.56 -1.71
N SER A 259 0.43 -18.81 -2.15
CA SER A 259 0.73 -19.43 -3.45
C SER A 259 0.21 -20.86 -3.58
N GLU A 260 0.03 -21.60 -2.49
CA GLU A 260 -0.53 -22.97 -2.54
C GLU A 260 -2.03 -22.96 -2.82
N LYS A 261 -2.75 -22.02 -2.26
CA LYS A 261 -4.19 -21.88 -2.42
C LYS A 261 -4.58 -20.94 -3.56
N MET A 262 -3.65 -20.11 -4.00
CA MET A 262 -3.90 -19.00 -4.93
C MET A 262 -4.98 -18.05 -4.41
N LEU A 263 -4.88 -17.67 -3.13
CA LEU A 263 -5.77 -16.76 -2.43
C LEU A 263 -4.94 -15.75 -1.65
N PHE A 264 -5.46 -14.54 -1.52
CA PHE A 264 -4.90 -13.53 -0.62
C PHE A 264 -5.48 -13.76 0.77
N CYS A 265 -4.65 -14.07 1.74
CA CYS A 265 -5.11 -14.47 3.08
C CYS A 265 -4.32 -13.75 4.18
N ALA A 266 -5.00 -13.47 5.30
CA ALA A 266 -4.35 -13.08 6.54
C ALA A 266 -5.09 -13.68 7.75
N SER A 267 -4.38 -13.81 8.85
CA SER A 267 -4.91 -14.24 10.14
C SER A 267 -4.57 -13.19 11.19
N PHE A 268 -5.55 -12.81 11.99
CA PHE A 268 -5.39 -11.77 12.99
C PHE A 268 -5.86 -12.29 14.35
N SER A 269 -5.17 -11.89 15.41
CA SER A 269 -5.46 -12.34 16.77
C SER A 269 -6.58 -11.57 17.47
N ASN A 270 -6.88 -10.35 16.99
CA ASN A 270 -7.86 -9.44 17.57
C ASN A 270 -8.83 -8.82 16.54
N LEU A 271 -9.09 -9.51 15.44
CA LEU A 271 -10.05 -9.04 14.43
C LEU A 271 -11.47 -9.04 15.02
N PRO A 272 -12.20 -7.92 14.95
CA PRO A 272 -13.57 -7.85 15.46
C PRO A 272 -14.51 -8.79 14.71
N GLN A 273 -15.29 -9.60 15.45
CA GLN A 273 -16.32 -10.42 14.86
C GLN A 273 -17.58 -9.58 14.53
N ASP A 274 -18.26 -9.90 13.46
CA ASP A 274 -19.48 -9.25 12.96
C ASP A 274 -19.29 -7.78 12.58
N SER A 275 -18.04 -7.37 12.30
CA SER A 275 -17.74 -6.02 11.79
C SER A 275 -17.98 -5.93 10.30
N ASP A 276 -18.45 -4.76 9.86
CA ASP A 276 -18.50 -4.39 8.47
C ASP A 276 -17.08 -4.15 7.94
N ALA A 277 -16.84 -4.61 6.73
CA ALA A 277 -15.54 -4.50 6.10
C ALA A 277 -15.67 -4.27 4.58
N THR A 278 -14.77 -3.47 4.06
CA THR A 278 -14.60 -3.28 2.61
C THR A 278 -13.30 -3.93 2.17
N ILE A 279 -13.41 -4.83 1.19
CA ILE A 279 -12.24 -5.41 0.54
C ILE A 279 -11.89 -4.55 -0.66
N VAL A 280 -10.64 -4.23 -0.79
CA VAL A 280 -10.08 -3.45 -1.92
C VAL A 280 -9.00 -4.29 -2.59
N SER A 281 -9.02 -4.36 -3.92
CA SER A 281 -7.93 -4.92 -4.71
C SER A 281 -7.42 -3.90 -5.70
N ILE A 282 -6.09 -3.75 -5.77
CA ILE A 282 -5.39 -2.93 -6.75
C ILE A 282 -4.47 -3.84 -7.54
N SER A 283 -4.50 -3.73 -8.86
CA SER A 283 -3.68 -4.58 -9.73
C SER A 283 -3.12 -3.78 -10.88
N SER A 284 -1.91 -4.15 -11.34
CA SER A 284 -1.30 -3.66 -12.57
C SER A 284 -1.04 -4.82 -13.52
N LEU A 285 -1.52 -4.71 -14.76
CA LEU A 285 -1.18 -5.63 -15.84
C LEU A 285 -0.06 -5.08 -16.73
N GLY A 286 0.65 -4.04 -16.26
CA GLY A 286 1.75 -3.37 -16.93
C GLY A 286 1.31 -2.19 -17.81
N GLU A 287 2.27 -1.30 -18.12
CA GLU A 287 2.09 -0.14 -19.00
C GLU A 287 0.91 0.80 -18.59
N GLY A 288 0.66 0.95 -17.28
CA GLY A 288 -0.44 1.77 -16.75
C GLY A 288 -1.84 1.16 -16.94
N ASN A 289 -1.91 -0.14 -17.23
CA ASN A 289 -3.17 -0.88 -17.29
C ASN A 289 -3.58 -1.34 -15.89
N TYR A 290 -4.22 -0.45 -15.16
CA TYR A 290 -4.65 -0.70 -13.79
C TYR A 290 -6.03 -1.32 -13.73
N HIS A 291 -6.22 -2.17 -12.73
CA HIS A 291 -7.49 -2.81 -12.39
C HIS A 291 -7.79 -2.59 -10.92
N PHE A 292 -9.04 -2.32 -10.63
CA PHE A 292 -9.51 -2.04 -9.28
C PHE A 292 -10.80 -2.79 -8.99
N GLY A 293 -10.90 -3.35 -7.80
CA GLY A 293 -12.08 -4.07 -7.38
C GLY A 293 -12.40 -3.86 -5.91
N THR A 294 -13.69 -3.85 -5.58
CA THR A 294 -14.14 -3.75 -4.20
C THR A 294 -15.26 -4.74 -3.92
N SER A 295 -15.39 -5.14 -2.66
CA SER A 295 -16.49 -5.98 -2.19
C SER A 295 -16.78 -5.68 -0.72
N GLN A 296 -18.04 -5.52 -0.39
CA GLN A 296 -18.49 -5.40 1.01
C GLN A 296 -18.61 -6.79 1.64
N ALA A 297 -18.21 -6.89 2.89
CA ALA A 297 -18.29 -8.12 3.66
C ALA A 297 -18.62 -7.84 5.14
N ILE A 298 -19.18 -8.81 5.82
CA ILE A 298 -19.28 -8.83 7.28
C ILE A 298 -18.34 -9.91 7.79
N ILE A 299 -17.43 -9.57 8.69
CA ILE A 299 -16.45 -10.50 9.24
C ILE A 299 -17.10 -11.48 10.20
N ASN A 300 -17.44 -12.68 9.72
CA ASN A 300 -18.11 -13.71 10.53
C ASN A 300 -17.67 -15.13 10.12
N MET A 301 -18.18 -16.13 10.84
CA MET A 301 -17.81 -17.55 10.66
C MET A 301 -18.17 -18.12 9.28
N ASP A 302 -19.01 -17.44 8.51
CA ASP A 302 -19.45 -17.91 7.19
C ASP A 302 -18.50 -17.41 6.07
N ASN A 303 -17.55 -16.54 6.38
CA ASN A 303 -16.60 -15.96 5.41
C ASN A 303 -15.40 -16.88 5.13
N SER A 304 -15.65 -18.06 4.56
CA SER A 304 -14.59 -18.98 4.21
C SER A 304 -13.77 -18.56 2.99
N GLU A 305 -14.37 -17.82 2.06
CA GLU A 305 -13.71 -17.27 0.87
C GLU A 305 -14.55 -16.12 0.31
N LEU A 306 -13.94 -14.96 0.17
CA LEU A 306 -14.53 -13.78 -0.44
C LEU A 306 -14.02 -13.64 -1.88
N VAL A 307 -14.83 -13.07 -2.76
CA VAL A 307 -14.48 -12.94 -4.18
C VAL A 307 -14.50 -11.47 -4.56
N VAL A 308 -13.43 -10.99 -5.15
CA VAL A 308 -13.35 -9.67 -5.78
C VAL A 308 -13.01 -9.85 -7.25
N VAL A 309 -13.67 -9.10 -8.11
CA VAL A 309 -13.40 -9.07 -9.55
C VAL A 309 -12.93 -7.69 -9.92
N PRO A 310 -11.60 -7.47 -10.05
CA PRO A 310 -11.07 -6.18 -10.47
C PRO A 310 -11.46 -5.87 -11.92
N GLU A 311 -11.86 -4.63 -12.16
CA GLU A 311 -12.22 -4.11 -13.47
C GLU A 311 -11.21 -3.04 -13.91
N PRO A 312 -10.97 -2.85 -15.22
CA PRO A 312 -10.09 -1.79 -15.72
C PRO A 312 -10.53 -0.42 -15.22
N GLN A 313 -9.62 0.33 -14.63
CA GLN A 313 -9.84 1.68 -14.11
C GLN A 313 -8.65 2.56 -14.43
N THR A 314 -8.87 3.87 -14.59
CA THR A 314 -7.76 4.81 -14.64
C THR A 314 -7.22 5.07 -13.23
N LYS A 315 -5.98 5.54 -13.15
CA LYS A 315 -5.36 5.97 -11.90
C LYS A 315 -6.24 6.96 -11.14
N GLU A 316 -6.74 7.98 -11.83
CA GLU A 316 -7.58 9.03 -11.25
C GLU A 316 -8.87 8.45 -10.67
N GLN A 317 -9.51 7.49 -11.34
CA GLN A 317 -10.71 6.83 -10.85
C GLN A 317 -10.45 6.03 -9.57
N ILE A 318 -9.30 5.36 -9.50
CA ILE A 318 -8.88 4.62 -8.30
C ILE A 318 -8.66 5.61 -7.14
N LEU A 319 -7.91 6.70 -7.38
CA LEU A 319 -7.67 7.72 -6.37
C LEU A 319 -8.94 8.42 -5.91
N ASP A 320 -9.86 8.76 -6.83
CA ASP A 320 -11.15 9.34 -6.49
C ASP A 320 -11.98 8.41 -5.59
N PHE A 321 -11.90 7.08 -5.84
CA PHE A 321 -12.59 6.11 -5.00
C PHE A 321 -11.95 6.00 -3.62
N LEU A 322 -10.62 5.89 -3.55
CA LEU A 322 -9.88 5.80 -2.30
C LEU A 322 -10.03 7.07 -1.45
N GLY A 323 -10.14 8.24 -2.05
CA GLY A 323 -10.40 9.50 -1.35
C GLY A 323 -11.79 9.60 -0.67
N MET A 324 -12.63 8.56 -0.77
CA MET A 324 -13.91 8.47 -0.06
C MET A 324 -13.81 7.77 1.31
N PHE A 325 -12.66 7.19 1.65
CA PHE A 325 -12.39 6.54 2.94
C PHE A 325 -11.60 7.51 3.87
#